data_ab617002f8b61e59d3357a5afa4e2ce0
#
_entry.id   ab617002f8b61e59d3357a5afa4e2ce0
#
_cell.length_a   1.000
_cell.length_b   1.000
_cell.length_c   1.000
_cell.angle_alpha   90.00
_cell.angle_beta   90.00
_cell.angle_gamma   90.00
#
_symmetry.space_group_name_H-M   'P 1'
#
loop_
_entity.id
_entity.type
_entity.pdbx_description
1 polymer ?
#
loop_
_entity_poly.entity_id
_entity_poly.type
_entity_poly.pdbx_seq_one_letter_code
_entity_poly.pdbx_strand_id
1 'polypeptide(L)'
;HVEPIKECVVFSDFMQPPDSLFLSGISKIDDWNFYFIQPNSVYHNLSIRSVTSLNRIKTMSQLVKLNTRIENSGELQKPNIPLELLFNDHRVGQVVSEFETGKEKEFLFQAYPTNMGIMQGKVTLPKDDYALDNTWYVSIPIMERIRCGIIGANNEDAVMFEMMLRSIDPQNQFLSIESRIQPDLNRLFLDDIDVAIIHNPTSMTEEGVNDIEKFLKSGGGVIWFQGESERSNFHPNLNEKLGFPKVDKVMNAGQGFFTTNIASESSDLLNDLQVRNLDSELPEVFRYIKTEFQPRQKIHWVLNNGDPLLTEFSKGSGTIFYFSTLLHLRWNDLVIRGMVIPLMYRLLVL
;
A
#
# COMPACT_ATOMS: atom_id res chain seq x y z
N HIS A 1 30.33 -62.82 -19.06
CA HIS A 1 30.09 -61.42 -19.42
C HIS A 1 29.90 -60.67 -18.12
N VAL A 2 30.88 -59.85 -17.77
CA VAL A 2 30.72 -58.82 -16.73
C VAL A 2 30.00 -57.66 -17.44
N GLU A 3 28.76 -57.40 -17.04
CA GLU A 3 28.06 -56.22 -17.57
C GLU A 3 28.79 -54.96 -17.11
N PRO A 4 28.97 -53.96 -17.95
CA PRO A 4 29.68 -52.76 -17.57
C PRO A 4 28.83 -52.01 -16.52
N ILE A 5 29.44 -51.71 -15.39
CA ILE A 5 28.85 -50.83 -14.37
C ILE A 5 28.63 -49.45 -15.00
N LYS A 6 27.39 -48.97 -14.97
CA LYS A 6 27.03 -47.63 -15.46
C LYS A 6 27.19 -46.62 -14.31
N GLU A 7 27.77 -45.47 -14.63
CA GLU A 7 28.00 -44.43 -13.66
C GLU A 7 27.34 -43.11 -14.09
N CYS A 8 26.71 -42.43 -13.18
CA CYS A 8 26.14 -41.10 -13.36
C CYS A 8 26.74 -40.14 -12.33
N VAL A 9 27.36 -39.07 -12.79
CA VAL A 9 27.93 -38.04 -11.92
C VAL A 9 27.11 -36.79 -12.05
N VAL A 10 26.53 -36.33 -10.93
CA VAL A 10 25.73 -35.12 -10.85
C VAL A 10 26.55 -34.07 -10.09
N PHE A 11 26.86 -32.96 -10.76
CA PHE A 11 27.46 -31.78 -10.13
C PHE A 11 26.37 -30.76 -9.84
N SER A 12 26.24 -30.38 -8.58
CA SER A 12 25.27 -29.37 -8.14
C SER A 12 25.75 -28.69 -6.87
N ASP A 13 25.36 -27.46 -6.68
CA ASP A 13 25.53 -26.72 -5.42
C ASP A 13 24.57 -27.23 -4.31
N PHE A 14 23.56 -28.03 -4.68
CA PHE A 14 22.52 -28.56 -3.79
C PHE A 14 21.85 -27.53 -2.90
N MET A 15 21.68 -26.28 -3.38
CA MET A 15 20.92 -25.26 -2.67
C MET A 15 19.48 -25.70 -2.39
N GLN A 16 18.94 -26.57 -3.23
CA GLN A 16 17.76 -27.39 -2.93
C GLN A 16 18.17 -28.87 -2.87
N PRO A 17 18.16 -29.49 -1.69
CA PRO A 17 18.50 -30.90 -1.60
C PRO A 17 17.50 -31.74 -2.41
N PRO A 18 17.97 -32.83 -3.06
CA PRO A 18 17.08 -33.72 -3.78
C PRO A 18 15.97 -34.24 -2.87
N ASP A 19 14.75 -34.22 -3.36
CA ASP A 19 13.60 -34.69 -2.59
C ASP A 19 13.63 -36.23 -2.38
N SER A 20 12.85 -36.67 -1.43
CA SER A 20 12.81 -38.13 -1.08
C SER A 20 12.25 -38.98 -2.22
N LEU A 21 11.40 -38.42 -3.10
CA LEU A 21 10.85 -39.13 -4.27
C LEU A 21 11.93 -39.33 -5.32
N PHE A 22 12.73 -38.33 -5.60
CA PHE A 22 13.87 -38.40 -6.51
C PHE A 22 14.90 -39.42 -6.01
N LEU A 23 15.28 -39.36 -4.74
CA LEU A 23 16.24 -40.30 -4.15
C LEU A 23 15.70 -41.73 -4.15
N SER A 24 14.42 -41.92 -3.86
CA SER A 24 13.77 -43.26 -3.92
C SER A 24 13.63 -43.78 -5.36
N GLY A 25 13.50 -42.87 -6.35
CA GLY A 25 13.51 -43.21 -7.77
C GLY A 25 14.87 -43.74 -8.24
N ILE A 26 15.94 -43.04 -7.88
CA ILE A 26 17.33 -43.42 -8.22
C ILE A 26 17.70 -44.76 -7.56
N SER A 27 17.32 -44.98 -6.30
CA SER A 27 17.65 -46.21 -5.59
C SER A 27 17.00 -47.50 -6.19
N LYS A 28 16.05 -47.34 -7.11
CA LYS A 28 15.40 -48.47 -7.81
C LYS A 28 16.02 -48.77 -9.18
N ILE A 29 17.04 -47.99 -9.59
CA ILE A 29 17.73 -48.20 -10.87
C ILE A 29 18.90 -49.15 -10.60
N ASP A 30 18.71 -50.41 -10.94
CA ASP A 30 19.77 -51.41 -10.82
C ASP A 30 20.87 -51.14 -11.88
N ASP A 31 22.08 -51.57 -11.60
CA ASP A 31 23.28 -51.44 -12.46
C ASP A 31 23.81 -50.01 -12.71
N TRP A 32 23.34 -49.02 -11.94
CA TRP A 32 23.88 -47.65 -11.99
C TRP A 32 24.46 -47.23 -10.63
N ASN A 33 25.65 -46.58 -10.69
CA ASN A 33 26.21 -45.87 -9.55
C ASN A 33 25.96 -44.36 -9.75
N PHE A 34 25.35 -43.72 -8.77
CA PHE A 34 25.13 -42.27 -8.78
C PHE A 34 26.06 -41.58 -7.81
N TYR A 35 26.83 -40.62 -8.32
CA TYR A 35 27.72 -39.79 -7.54
C TYR A 35 27.21 -38.36 -7.54
N PHE A 36 26.96 -37.83 -6.35
CA PHE A 36 26.57 -36.43 -6.16
C PHE A 36 27.78 -35.66 -5.67
N ILE A 37 28.29 -34.75 -6.49
CA ILE A 37 29.48 -33.96 -6.18
C ILE A 37 29.03 -32.52 -5.91
N GLN A 38 29.21 -32.10 -4.65
CA GLN A 38 29.00 -30.72 -4.23
C GLN A 38 30.36 -30.00 -4.17
N PRO A 39 30.49 -28.75 -4.69
CA PRO A 39 31.66 -27.96 -4.47
C PRO A 39 31.93 -27.77 -2.98
N ASN A 40 33.16 -28.04 -2.55
CA ASN A 40 33.55 -27.95 -1.13
C ASN A 40 34.00 -26.52 -0.81
N SER A 41 33.22 -25.52 -1.14
CA SER A 41 33.48 -24.10 -0.87
C SER A 41 32.38 -23.55 0.04
N VAL A 42 32.76 -22.86 1.07
CA VAL A 42 31.84 -22.07 1.90
C VAL A 42 31.26 -20.99 1.00
N TYR A 43 29.93 -21.07 0.78
CA TYR A 43 29.21 -20.14 -0.07
C TYR A 43 28.80 -18.90 0.72
N HIS A 44 29.10 -17.74 0.19
CA HIS A 44 28.77 -16.46 0.79
C HIS A 44 27.82 -15.71 -0.12
N ASN A 45 26.55 -15.58 0.28
CA ASN A 45 25.60 -14.81 -0.46
C ASN A 45 24.62 -14.02 0.43
N LEU A 46 24.58 -12.71 0.22
CA LEU A 46 23.54 -11.82 0.72
C LEU A 46 22.74 -11.33 -0.48
N SER A 47 21.47 -11.61 -0.52
CA SER A 47 20.61 -11.27 -1.65
C SER A 47 19.57 -10.22 -1.28
N ILE A 48 19.37 -9.23 -2.16
CA ILE A 48 18.24 -8.31 -2.07
C ILE A 48 17.04 -9.01 -2.69
N ARG A 49 16.06 -9.37 -1.87
CA ARG A 49 14.86 -10.10 -2.31
C ARG A 49 13.78 -9.19 -2.87
N SER A 50 13.65 -8.00 -2.28
CA SER A 50 12.69 -7.01 -2.77
C SER A 50 13.04 -5.60 -2.29
N VAL A 51 12.67 -4.62 -3.11
CA VAL A 51 12.62 -3.20 -2.73
C VAL A 51 11.25 -2.67 -3.13
N THR A 52 10.45 -2.27 -2.15
CA THR A 52 9.09 -1.77 -2.36
C THR A 52 8.93 -0.35 -1.84
N SER A 53 8.23 0.48 -2.60
CA SER A 53 7.90 1.83 -2.15
C SER A 53 6.65 1.81 -1.30
N LEU A 54 6.73 2.37 -0.08
CA LEU A 54 5.59 2.42 0.84
C LEU A 54 4.65 3.59 0.55
N ASN A 55 5.15 4.67 -0.03
CA ASN A 55 4.31 5.77 -0.47
C ASN A 55 4.12 5.75 -1.99
N ARG A 56 2.87 5.84 -2.46
CA ARG A 56 2.55 5.84 -3.90
C ARG A 56 2.87 7.18 -4.52
N ILE A 57 2.42 8.27 -3.89
CA ILE A 57 2.63 9.64 -4.36
C ILE A 57 3.80 10.25 -3.60
N LYS A 58 4.75 10.82 -4.33
CA LYS A 58 5.98 11.40 -3.80
C LYS A 58 6.26 12.75 -4.43
N THR A 59 6.56 13.73 -3.59
CA THR A 59 6.97 15.08 -4.02
C THR A 59 8.34 15.40 -3.45
N MET A 60 8.96 16.51 -3.92
CA MET A 60 10.28 16.93 -3.44
C MET A 60 10.33 17.25 -1.94
N SER A 61 9.20 17.60 -1.33
CA SER A 61 9.10 17.93 0.10
C SER A 61 8.79 16.71 0.98
N GLN A 62 8.61 15.53 0.39
CA GLN A 62 8.24 14.30 1.11
C GLN A 62 9.37 13.28 1.09
N LEU A 63 9.54 12.54 2.19
CA LEU A 63 10.47 11.42 2.24
C LEU A 63 9.98 10.26 1.37
N VAL A 64 10.82 9.81 0.48
CA VAL A 64 10.66 8.49 -0.17
C VAL A 64 10.95 7.43 0.87
N LYS A 65 10.00 6.51 1.05
CA LYS A 65 10.12 5.37 1.98
C LYS A 65 10.22 4.08 1.17
N LEU A 66 11.33 3.39 1.31
CA LEU A 66 11.59 2.11 0.63
C LEU A 66 11.78 1.01 1.67
N ASN A 67 10.93 0.00 1.64
CA ASN A 67 11.13 -1.22 2.40
C ASN A 67 11.99 -2.19 1.59
N THR A 68 13.12 -2.59 2.15
CA THR A 68 14.09 -3.49 1.52
C THR A 68 14.19 -4.76 2.31
N ARG A 69 13.99 -5.90 1.67
CA ARG A 69 14.13 -7.22 2.25
C ARG A 69 15.40 -7.89 1.76
N ILE A 70 16.21 -8.38 2.69
CA ILE A 70 17.51 -9.01 2.43
C ILE A 70 17.54 -10.36 3.10
N GLU A 71 18.06 -11.35 2.39
CA GLU A 71 18.27 -12.70 2.89
C GLU A 71 19.75 -13.05 2.87
N ASN A 72 20.22 -13.71 3.94
CA ASN A 72 21.51 -14.38 3.95
C ASN A 72 21.32 -15.86 3.61
N SER A 73 21.52 -16.20 2.35
CA SER A 73 21.51 -17.59 1.87
C SER A 73 22.87 -18.28 1.97
N GLY A 74 23.90 -17.57 2.45
CA GLY A 74 25.23 -18.11 2.69
C GLY A 74 25.31 -18.95 3.95
N GLU A 75 26.41 -19.69 4.12
CA GLU A 75 26.64 -20.62 5.23
C GLU A 75 27.13 -19.94 6.51
N LEU A 76 27.60 -18.68 6.44
CA LEU A 76 28.15 -17.97 7.57
C LEU A 76 27.37 -16.71 7.92
N GLN A 77 27.31 -16.41 9.20
CA GLN A 77 26.84 -15.13 9.70
C GLN A 77 27.72 -14.00 9.17
N LYS A 78 27.09 -12.89 8.76
CA LYS A 78 27.76 -11.71 8.20
C LYS A 78 27.62 -10.53 9.16
N PRO A 79 28.66 -10.18 9.92
CA PRO A 79 28.65 -8.99 10.78
C PRO A 79 28.97 -7.72 10.00
N ASN A 80 28.43 -6.59 10.47
CA ASN A 80 28.79 -5.24 10.02
C ASN A 80 28.69 -4.99 8.50
N ILE A 81 27.65 -5.50 7.87
CA ILE A 81 27.44 -5.33 6.44
C ILE A 81 26.77 -3.97 6.18
N PRO A 82 27.37 -3.08 5.37
CA PRO A 82 26.74 -1.84 4.95
C PRO A 82 25.73 -2.09 3.84
N LEU A 83 24.52 -1.58 4.04
CA LEU A 83 23.49 -1.41 3.03
C LEU A 83 23.48 0.05 2.60
N GLU A 84 23.47 0.33 1.30
CA GLU A 84 23.45 1.70 0.82
C GLU A 84 22.25 1.94 -0.07
N LEU A 85 21.59 3.09 0.13
CA LEU A 85 20.60 3.64 -0.79
C LEU A 85 21.20 4.80 -1.56
N LEU A 86 21.11 4.74 -2.88
CA LEU A 86 21.55 5.78 -3.77
C LEU A 86 20.37 6.31 -4.59
N PHE A 87 20.33 7.64 -4.81
CA PHE A 87 19.45 8.28 -5.79
C PHE A 87 20.33 8.94 -6.85
N ASN A 88 20.09 8.58 -8.13
CA ASN A 88 20.91 9.04 -9.26
C ASN A 88 22.42 8.91 -8.99
N ASP A 89 22.83 7.73 -8.47
CA ASP A 89 24.20 7.38 -8.09
C ASP A 89 24.80 8.18 -6.91
N HIS A 90 24.04 9.07 -6.27
CA HIS A 90 24.46 9.74 -5.03
C HIS A 90 23.91 8.99 -3.82
N ARG A 91 24.79 8.62 -2.86
CA ARG A 91 24.38 7.96 -1.64
C ARG A 91 23.57 8.90 -0.75
N VAL A 92 22.32 8.51 -0.46
CA VAL A 92 21.35 9.26 0.36
C VAL A 92 21.03 8.58 1.68
N GLY A 93 21.40 7.30 1.81
CA GLY A 93 21.21 6.55 3.05
C GLY A 93 22.17 5.38 3.18
N GLN A 94 22.48 5.00 4.42
CA GLN A 94 23.29 3.83 4.75
C GLN A 94 22.80 3.24 6.08
N VAL A 95 22.72 1.93 6.12
CA VAL A 95 22.46 1.15 7.34
C VAL A 95 23.55 0.08 7.44
N VAL A 96 24.10 -0.14 8.63
CA VAL A 96 25.03 -1.23 8.89
C VAL A 96 24.33 -2.26 9.75
N SER A 97 24.34 -3.51 9.34
CA SER A 97 23.65 -4.60 10.06
C SER A 97 24.43 -5.91 10.01
N GLU A 98 24.08 -6.81 10.89
CA GLU A 98 24.49 -8.20 10.86
C GLU A 98 23.38 -9.07 10.27
N PHE A 99 23.76 -10.18 9.64
CA PHE A 99 22.85 -11.12 8.98
C PHE A 99 23.15 -12.53 9.43
N GLU A 100 22.16 -13.14 10.07
CA GLU A 100 22.22 -14.55 10.47
C GLU A 100 21.97 -15.45 9.24
N THR A 101 22.62 -16.60 9.22
CA THR A 101 22.47 -17.60 8.15
C THR A 101 21.02 -18.07 8.00
N GLY A 102 20.53 -18.13 6.78
CA GLY A 102 19.19 -18.63 6.45
C GLY A 102 18.04 -17.72 6.91
N LYS A 103 18.34 -16.46 7.30
CA LYS A 103 17.30 -15.51 7.74
C LYS A 103 17.16 -14.32 6.82
N GLU A 104 15.88 -13.86 6.71
CA GLU A 104 15.55 -12.59 6.10
C GLU A 104 15.53 -11.48 7.14
N LYS A 105 15.83 -10.25 6.68
CA LYS A 105 15.77 -9.04 7.48
C LYS A 105 15.21 -7.89 6.63
N GLU A 106 14.36 -7.07 7.25
CA GLU A 106 13.75 -5.91 6.60
C GLU A 106 14.38 -4.61 7.08
N PHE A 107 14.53 -3.66 6.15
CA PHE A 107 15.09 -2.33 6.40
C PHE A 107 14.20 -1.27 5.77
N LEU A 108 13.88 -0.23 6.54
CA LEU A 108 13.18 0.94 6.04
C LEU A 108 14.20 2.05 5.74
N PHE A 109 14.39 2.35 4.46
CA PHE A 109 15.11 3.53 4.03
C PHE A 109 14.16 4.72 3.89
N GLN A 110 14.61 5.90 4.34
CA GLN A 110 13.89 7.16 4.20
C GLN A 110 14.86 8.23 3.74
N ALA A 111 14.58 8.85 2.59
CA ALA A 111 15.42 9.92 2.06
C ALA A 111 14.58 10.91 1.23
N TYR A 112 14.98 12.19 1.23
CA TYR A 112 14.38 13.17 0.34
C TYR A 112 14.79 12.91 -1.12
N PRO A 113 13.87 13.11 -2.08
CA PRO A 113 14.21 13.07 -3.49
C PRO A 113 15.29 14.09 -3.85
N THR A 114 16.06 13.80 -4.89
CA THR A 114 17.12 14.70 -5.39
C THR A 114 16.68 15.52 -6.61
N ASN A 115 15.65 15.07 -7.32
CA ASN A 115 15.09 15.72 -8.51
C ASN A 115 13.64 15.34 -8.76
N MET A 116 12.94 16.17 -9.51
CA MET A 116 11.60 15.87 -10.04
C MET A 116 11.67 14.94 -11.25
N GLY A 117 10.52 14.37 -11.61
CA GLY A 117 10.39 13.40 -12.70
C GLY A 117 10.74 11.99 -12.27
N ILE A 118 11.26 11.18 -13.17
CA ILE A 118 11.66 9.81 -12.85
C ILE A 118 13.06 9.81 -12.23
N MET A 119 13.13 9.53 -10.95
CA MET A 119 14.37 9.39 -10.19
C MET A 119 14.80 7.91 -10.17
N GLN A 120 16.06 7.65 -10.42
CA GLN A 120 16.61 6.30 -10.31
C GLN A 120 17.06 6.04 -8.88
N GLY A 121 16.48 5.02 -8.27
CA GLY A 121 16.88 4.51 -6.97
C GLY A 121 17.70 3.23 -7.14
N LYS A 122 18.67 3.02 -6.24
CA LYS A 122 19.52 1.85 -6.22
C LYS A 122 19.85 1.47 -4.79
N VAL A 123 19.54 0.23 -4.43
CA VAL A 123 19.99 -0.36 -3.15
C VAL A 123 21.14 -1.30 -3.45
N THR A 124 22.22 -1.21 -2.66
CA THR A 124 23.41 -2.03 -2.88
C THR A 124 23.92 -2.69 -1.60
N LEU A 125 24.42 -3.89 -1.79
CA LEU A 125 25.21 -4.68 -0.85
C LEU A 125 26.68 -4.73 -1.28
N PRO A 126 27.63 -5.02 -0.38
CA PRO A 126 29.00 -5.36 -0.76
C PRO A 126 29.03 -6.58 -1.68
N LYS A 127 30.11 -6.67 -2.49
CA LYS A 127 30.31 -7.84 -3.35
C LYS A 127 30.56 -9.10 -2.54
N ASP A 128 29.93 -10.17 -2.96
CA ASP A 128 30.12 -11.53 -2.46
C ASP A 128 30.27 -12.53 -3.62
N ASP A 129 29.99 -13.82 -3.39
CA ASP A 129 30.22 -14.86 -4.40
C ASP A 129 29.20 -14.83 -5.53
N TYR A 130 28.04 -14.13 -5.35
CA TYR A 130 27.00 -13.97 -6.38
C TYR A 130 26.55 -12.51 -6.53
N ALA A 131 27.32 -11.75 -7.28
CA ALA A 131 27.17 -10.29 -7.39
C ALA A 131 25.89 -9.81 -8.10
N LEU A 132 25.10 -10.68 -8.73
CA LEU A 132 23.92 -10.28 -9.51
C LEU A 132 22.73 -9.83 -8.63
N ASP A 133 22.62 -10.35 -7.43
CA ASP A 133 21.55 -10.04 -6.47
C ASP A 133 21.97 -9.04 -5.36
N ASN A 134 23.21 -8.52 -5.46
CA ASN A 134 23.74 -7.50 -4.56
C ASN A 134 23.28 -6.07 -4.92
N THR A 135 22.52 -5.91 -5.99
CA THR A 135 22.06 -4.59 -6.43
C THR A 135 20.62 -4.68 -6.92
N TRP A 136 19.79 -3.79 -6.39
CA TRP A 136 18.39 -3.64 -6.84
C TRP A 136 18.14 -2.23 -7.35
N TYR A 137 17.57 -2.14 -8.54
CA TYR A 137 17.19 -0.87 -9.14
C TYR A 137 15.69 -0.62 -9.00
N VAL A 138 15.33 0.61 -8.69
CA VAL A 138 13.94 1.04 -8.59
C VAL A 138 13.76 2.39 -9.31
N SER A 139 12.68 2.49 -10.08
CA SER A 139 12.27 3.74 -10.73
C SER A 139 11.25 4.44 -9.84
N ILE A 140 11.53 5.66 -9.43
CA ILE A 140 10.73 6.41 -8.45
C ILE A 140 10.19 7.68 -9.11
N PRO A 141 8.88 7.74 -9.45
CA PRO A 141 8.28 8.95 -9.95
C PRO A 141 8.15 9.98 -8.82
N ILE A 142 8.70 11.18 -9.03
CA ILE A 142 8.63 12.32 -8.12
C ILE A 142 7.80 13.40 -8.79
N MET A 143 6.67 13.72 -8.21
CA MET A 143 5.74 14.73 -8.70
C MET A 143 6.11 16.12 -8.19
N GLU A 144 5.74 17.14 -8.93
CA GLU A 144 5.90 18.52 -8.48
C GLU A 144 4.92 18.78 -7.33
N ARG A 145 3.66 18.45 -7.54
CA ARG A 145 2.56 18.60 -6.58
C ARG A 145 1.58 17.47 -6.69
N ILE A 146 0.84 17.24 -5.60
CA ILE A 146 -0.35 16.39 -5.60
C ILE A 146 -1.55 17.27 -5.95
N ARG A 147 -2.21 17.00 -7.06
CA ARG A 147 -3.41 17.70 -7.50
C ARG A 147 -4.63 17.03 -6.87
N CYS A 148 -5.21 17.72 -5.88
CA CYS A 148 -6.34 17.22 -5.11
C CYS A 148 -7.64 17.91 -5.54
N GLY A 149 -8.60 17.12 -6.02
CA GLY A 149 -9.95 17.57 -6.35
C GLY A 149 -10.91 17.29 -5.19
N ILE A 150 -11.62 18.30 -4.71
CA ILE A 150 -12.70 18.17 -3.74
C ILE A 150 -14.03 18.28 -4.48
N ILE A 151 -14.83 17.23 -4.37
CA ILE A 151 -16.18 17.16 -4.94
C ILE A 151 -17.16 17.03 -3.78
N GLY A 152 -17.74 18.16 -3.36
CA GLY A 152 -18.69 18.23 -2.26
C GLY A 152 -20.12 18.34 -2.72
N ALA A 153 -21.08 17.87 -1.92
CA ALA A 153 -22.50 18.06 -2.17
C ALA A 153 -22.94 19.53 -2.00
N ASN A 154 -22.23 20.29 -1.18
CA ASN A 154 -22.52 21.68 -0.88
C ASN A 154 -21.23 22.47 -0.60
N ASN A 155 -21.39 23.79 -0.42
CA ASN A 155 -20.24 24.68 -0.18
C ASN A 155 -19.58 24.46 1.19
N GLU A 156 -20.35 24.09 2.21
CA GLU A 156 -19.80 23.88 3.58
C GLU A 156 -18.84 22.70 3.58
N ASP A 157 -19.20 21.60 2.93
CA ASP A 157 -18.35 20.42 2.77
C ASP A 157 -17.05 20.76 2.03
N ALA A 158 -17.16 21.48 0.91
CA ALA A 158 -15.99 21.86 0.12
C ALA A 158 -15.01 22.73 0.92
N VAL A 159 -15.51 23.76 1.60
CA VAL A 159 -14.69 24.64 2.46
C VAL A 159 -14.04 23.87 3.61
N MET A 160 -14.74 22.95 4.24
CA MET A 160 -14.18 22.13 5.32
C MET A 160 -12.96 21.33 4.84
N PHE A 161 -13.07 20.64 3.71
CA PHE A 161 -11.94 19.87 3.15
C PHE A 161 -10.80 20.78 2.69
N GLU A 162 -11.10 21.93 2.08
CA GLU A 162 -10.07 22.92 1.74
C GLU A 162 -9.27 23.37 2.98
N MET A 163 -9.96 23.68 4.08
CA MET A 163 -9.31 24.07 5.32
C MET A 163 -8.43 22.95 5.88
N MET A 164 -8.89 21.71 5.84
CA MET A 164 -8.13 20.56 6.27
C MET A 164 -6.88 20.36 5.41
N LEU A 165 -7.00 20.40 4.07
CA LEU A 165 -5.87 20.25 3.16
C LEU A 165 -4.87 21.40 3.28
N ARG A 166 -5.33 22.63 3.48
CA ARG A 166 -4.46 23.79 3.77
C ARG A 166 -3.74 23.66 5.12
N SER A 167 -4.34 22.95 6.08
CA SER A 167 -3.67 22.65 7.36
C SER A 167 -2.57 21.59 7.21
N ILE A 168 -2.69 20.69 6.21
CA ILE A 168 -1.65 19.72 5.85
C ILE A 168 -0.47 20.41 5.16
N ASP A 169 -0.75 21.37 4.28
CA ASP A 169 0.26 22.11 3.51
C ASP A 169 0.10 23.64 3.65
N PRO A 170 0.39 24.21 4.84
CA PRO A 170 0.15 25.62 5.10
C PRO A 170 1.01 26.58 4.23
N GLN A 171 2.11 26.08 3.70
CA GLN A 171 3.00 26.84 2.82
C GLN A 171 2.73 26.62 1.32
N ASN A 172 1.71 25.79 1.00
CA ASN A 172 1.34 25.46 -0.38
C ASN A 172 2.52 24.92 -1.22
N GLN A 173 3.31 24.02 -0.62
CA GLN A 173 4.53 23.49 -1.24
C GLN A 173 4.28 22.25 -2.09
N PHE A 174 3.34 21.37 -1.69
CA PHE A 174 3.15 20.07 -2.34
C PHE A 174 1.70 19.72 -2.67
N LEU A 175 0.71 20.51 -2.25
CA LEU A 175 -0.69 20.33 -2.64
C LEU A 175 -1.13 21.41 -3.64
N SER A 176 -1.91 21.00 -4.63
CA SER A 176 -2.74 21.86 -5.47
C SER A 176 -4.19 21.45 -5.26
N ILE A 177 -5.03 22.38 -4.79
CA ILE A 177 -6.40 22.08 -4.36
C ILE A 177 -7.37 22.75 -5.30
N GLU A 178 -8.27 21.96 -5.88
CA GLU A 178 -9.42 22.44 -6.65
C GLU A 178 -10.69 21.91 -6.01
N SER A 179 -11.68 22.76 -5.78
CA SER A 179 -12.96 22.34 -5.21
C SER A 179 -14.11 22.61 -6.17
N ARG A 180 -15.08 21.72 -6.19
CA ARG A 180 -16.33 21.83 -6.99
C ARG A 180 -17.52 21.37 -6.16
N ILE A 181 -18.63 22.09 -6.31
CA ILE A 181 -19.90 21.66 -5.76
C ILE A 181 -20.60 20.84 -6.83
N GLN A 182 -20.70 19.54 -6.61
CA GLN A 182 -21.32 18.61 -7.55
C GLN A 182 -22.00 17.49 -6.78
N PRO A 183 -23.25 17.71 -6.29
CA PRO A 183 -23.98 16.68 -5.56
C PRO A 183 -24.33 15.48 -6.44
N ASP A 184 -24.61 15.72 -7.71
CA ASP A 184 -24.92 14.68 -8.71
C ASP A 184 -23.66 14.39 -9.56
N LEU A 185 -23.13 13.20 -9.44
CA LEU A 185 -21.91 12.78 -10.15
C LEU A 185 -22.24 12.37 -11.60
N ASN A 186 -22.60 13.36 -12.43
CA ASN A 186 -23.00 13.14 -13.83
C ASN A 186 -21.77 13.03 -14.75
N ARG A 187 -20.90 14.01 -14.68
CA ARG A 187 -19.65 14.06 -15.42
C ARG A 187 -18.58 14.65 -14.53
N LEU A 188 -17.47 13.94 -14.38
CA LEU A 188 -16.38 14.34 -13.51
C LEU A 188 -15.18 14.84 -14.33
N PHE A 189 -14.61 15.95 -13.90
CA PHE A 189 -13.39 16.50 -14.48
C PHE A 189 -12.17 16.03 -13.67
N LEU A 190 -11.70 14.79 -13.96
CA LEU A 190 -10.66 14.12 -13.22
C LEU A 190 -9.31 14.10 -13.96
N ASP A 191 -9.24 14.62 -15.19
CA ASP A 191 -8.04 14.52 -16.04
C ASP A 191 -6.81 15.22 -15.44
N ASP A 192 -7.02 16.31 -14.68
CA ASP A 192 -5.95 17.10 -14.06
C ASP A 192 -5.82 16.88 -12.54
N ILE A 193 -6.36 15.79 -12.03
CA ILE A 193 -6.39 15.46 -10.60
C ILE A 193 -5.63 14.16 -10.37
N ASP A 194 -4.92 14.05 -9.25
CA ASP A 194 -4.24 12.84 -8.81
C ASP A 194 -5.03 12.11 -7.72
N VAL A 195 -5.71 12.88 -6.86
CA VAL A 195 -6.59 12.36 -5.80
C VAL A 195 -7.92 13.13 -5.79
N ALA A 196 -9.03 12.41 -5.84
CA ALA A 196 -10.37 12.96 -5.72
C ALA A 196 -10.97 12.66 -4.35
N ILE A 197 -11.38 13.69 -3.61
CA ILE A 197 -12.19 13.56 -2.39
C ILE A 197 -13.64 13.77 -2.78
N ILE A 198 -14.46 12.75 -2.62
CA ILE A 198 -15.89 12.78 -2.95
C ILE A 198 -16.68 12.68 -1.65
N HIS A 199 -17.42 13.72 -1.33
CA HIS A 199 -18.16 13.81 -0.07
C HIS A 199 -19.65 13.97 -0.31
N ASN A 200 -20.44 13.07 0.27
CA ASN A 200 -21.90 13.09 0.28
C ASN A 200 -22.56 13.20 -1.11
N PRO A 201 -22.14 12.44 -2.12
CA PRO A 201 -22.80 12.48 -3.42
C PRO A 201 -24.25 11.98 -3.29
N THR A 202 -25.19 12.64 -3.97
CA THR A 202 -26.62 12.30 -3.90
C THR A 202 -27.05 11.33 -4.99
N SER A 203 -26.41 11.40 -6.16
CA SER A 203 -26.65 10.49 -7.28
C SER A 203 -25.41 10.30 -8.13
N MET A 204 -25.41 9.29 -8.98
CA MET A 204 -24.35 9.03 -9.95
C MET A 204 -24.95 8.47 -11.24
N THR A 205 -24.51 9.01 -12.37
CA THR A 205 -24.86 8.49 -13.69
C THR A 205 -23.86 7.45 -14.17
N GLU A 206 -24.20 6.77 -15.26
CA GLU A 206 -23.25 5.85 -15.93
C GLU A 206 -21.99 6.57 -16.42
N GLU A 207 -22.12 7.81 -16.89
CA GLU A 207 -20.98 8.63 -17.32
C GLU A 207 -20.03 8.90 -16.13
N GLY A 208 -20.56 9.30 -14.98
CA GLY A 208 -19.78 9.49 -13.76
C GLY A 208 -19.06 8.21 -13.29
N VAL A 209 -19.72 7.04 -13.39
CA VAL A 209 -19.08 5.75 -13.11
C VAL A 209 -17.91 5.48 -14.05
N ASN A 210 -18.09 5.77 -15.36
CA ASN A 210 -17.04 5.56 -16.35
C ASN A 210 -15.87 6.53 -16.16
N ASP A 211 -16.13 7.78 -15.75
CA ASP A 211 -15.08 8.76 -15.45
C ASP A 211 -14.22 8.29 -14.27
N ILE A 212 -14.85 7.82 -13.18
CA ILE A 212 -14.14 7.26 -12.03
C ILE A 212 -13.36 5.98 -12.43
N GLU A 213 -13.96 5.10 -13.24
CA GLU A 213 -13.27 3.89 -13.70
C GLU A 213 -12.02 4.23 -14.52
N LYS A 214 -12.12 5.19 -15.44
CA LYS A 214 -10.99 5.67 -16.25
C LYS A 214 -9.90 6.27 -15.35
N PHE A 215 -10.28 7.13 -14.41
CA PHE A 215 -9.40 7.76 -13.45
C PHE A 215 -8.63 6.74 -12.60
N LEU A 216 -9.32 5.74 -12.03
CA LEU A 216 -8.70 4.68 -11.27
C LEU A 216 -7.78 3.78 -12.11
N LYS A 217 -8.15 3.48 -13.36
CA LYS A 217 -7.30 2.71 -14.28
C LYS A 217 -6.01 3.45 -14.62
N SER A 218 -6.03 4.78 -14.65
CA SER A 218 -4.83 5.61 -14.86
C SER A 218 -3.98 5.81 -13.59
N GLY A 219 -4.38 5.26 -12.46
CA GLY A 219 -3.64 5.31 -11.19
C GLY A 219 -4.13 6.37 -10.21
N GLY A 220 -5.23 7.05 -10.49
CA GLY A 220 -5.83 8.04 -9.58
C GLY A 220 -6.31 7.44 -8.25
N GLY A 221 -6.30 8.24 -7.19
CA GLY A 221 -6.81 7.88 -5.87
C GLY A 221 -8.19 8.49 -5.60
N VAL A 222 -9.08 7.73 -4.94
CA VAL A 222 -10.39 8.24 -4.53
C VAL A 222 -10.57 8.07 -3.03
N ILE A 223 -10.93 9.15 -2.35
CA ILE A 223 -11.36 9.15 -0.95
C ILE A 223 -12.85 9.46 -0.95
N TRP A 224 -13.64 8.44 -0.60
CA TRP A 224 -15.10 8.49 -0.69
C TRP A 224 -15.75 8.52 0.68
N PHE A 225 -16.56 9.53 0.95
CA PHE A 225 -17.40 9.62 2.14
C PHE A 225 -18.86 9.41 1.77
N GLN A 226 -19.40 8.26 2.17
CA GLN A 226 -20.78 7.89 1.86
C GLN A 226 -21.77 8.59 2.77
N GLY A 227 -22.72 9.28 2.18
CA GLY A 227 -23.72 10.06 2.87
C GLY A 227 -25.15 9.56 2.72
N GLU A 228 -26.10 10.46 2.96
CA GLU A 228 -27.54 10.20 3.13
C GLU A 228 -28.26 9.73 1.86
N SER A 229 -27.63 9.70 0.71
CA SER A 229 -28.31 9.29 -0.51
C SER A 229 -28.83 7.86 -0.38
N GLU A 230 -30.10 7.78 -0.07
CA GLU A 230 -30.79 6.52 0.01
C GLU A 230 -30.81 5.84 -1.38
N ARG A 231 -30.23 4.63 -1.43
CA ARG A 231 -30.49 3.47 -2.28
C ARG A 231 -30.87 3.65 -3.75
N SER A 232 -31.75 4.61 -4.08
CA SER A 232 -32.40 4.63 -5.40
C SER A 232 -31.65 5.41 -6.46
N ASN A 233 -30.69 6.24 -6.06
CA ASN A 233 -30.05 7.21 -6.95
C ASN A 233 -28.60 6.87 -7.33
N PHE A 234 -28.01 5.85 -6.68
CA PHE A 234 -26.71 5.35 -7.11
C PHE A 234 -26.84 4.38 -8.28
N HIS A 235 -25.96 4.54 -9.23
CA HIS A 235 -25.95 3.67 -10.41
C HIS A 235 -25.74 2.20 -9.99
N PRO A 236 -26.60 1.25 -10.43
CA PRO A 236 -26.53 -0.16 -10.01
C PRO A 236 -25.20 -0.83 -10.34
N ASN A 237 -24.47 -0.35 -11.36
CA ASN A 237 -23.20 -0.89 -11.80
C ASN A 237 -22.00 -0.40 -10.97
N LEU A 238 -22.19 0.45 -9.96
CA LEU A 238 -21.13 0.98 -9.14
C LEU A 238 -20.35 -0.16 -8.44
N ASN A 239 -21.09 -1.14 -7.94
CA ASN A 239 -20.51 -2.31 -7.30
C ASN A 239 -19.79 -3.23 -8.29
N GLU A 240 -20.41 -3.47 -9.46
CA GLU A 240 -19.87 -4.40 -10.46
C GLU A 240 -18.66 -3.80 -11.18
N LYS A 241 -18.75 -2.53 -11.60
CA LYS A 241 -17.68 -1.85 -12.34
C LYS A 241 -16.52 -1.41 -11.44
N LEU A 242 -16.81 -0.84 -10.28
CA LEU A 242 -15.80 -0.19 -9.43
C LEU A 242 -15.47 -0.99 -8.16
N GLY A 243 -16.24 -2.02 -7.81
CA GLY A 243 -16.02 -2.82 -6.61
C GLY A 243 -16.47 -2.13 -5.32
N PHE A 244 -17.30 -1.11 -5.40
CA PHE A 244 -17.87 -0.46 -4.21
C PHE A 244 -18.70 -1.45 -3.39
N PRO A 245 -18.73 -1.31 -2.05
CA PRO A 245 -19.58 -2.14 -1.21
C PRO A 245 -21.06 -1.86 -1.51
N LYS A 246 -21.89 -2.89 -1.37
CA LYS A 246 -23.34 -2.71 -1.50
C LYS A 246 -23.88 -1.99 -0.28
N VAL A 247 -24.61 -0.93 -0.50
CA VAL A 247 -25.33 -0.18 0.54
C VAL A 247 -26.56 -0.94 0.96
N ASP A 248 -26.73 -1.19 2.27
CA ASP A 248 -27.94 -1.82 2.84
C ASP A 248 -28.87 -0.74 3.41
N LYS A 249 -28.49 -0.08 4.48
CA LYS A 249 -29.34 0.92 5.18
C LYS A 249 -28.53 1.90 6.00
N VAL A 250 -29.16 3.02 6.34
CA VAL A 250 -28.61 3.96 7.34
C VAL A 250 -28.79 3.38 8.73
N MET A 251 -27.72 3.36 9.51
CA MET A 251 -27.69 2.97 10.92
C MET A 251 -27.55 4.22 11.77
N ASN A 252 -28.27 4.25 12.89
CA ASN A 252 -28.26 5.37 13.83
C ASN A 252 -28.11 4.83 15.26
N ALA A 253 -27.21 5.38 16.03
CA ALA A 253 -26.94 4.97 17.41
C ALA A 253 -27.99 5.47 18.43
N GLY A 254 -28.96 6.29 18.00
CA GLY A 254 -29.95 6.89 18.90
C GLY A 254 -29.32 7.90 19.85
N GLN A 255 -29.37 7.64 21.17
CA GLN A 255 -28.74 8.50 22.15
C GLN A 255 -27.29 8.15 22.49
N GLY A 256 -26.74 7.09 21.88
CA GLY A 256 -25.38 6.64 22.08
C GLY A 256 -24.49 6.86 20.86
N PHE A 257 -23.44 6.05 20.77
CA PHE A 257 -22.52 6.01 19.64
C PHE A 257 -21.99 4.59 19.43
N PHE A 258 -21.49 4.33 18.24
CA PHE A 258 -20.69 3.14 17.92
C PHE A 258 -19.21 3.50 18.14
N THR A 259 -18.48 2.68 18.86
CA THR A 259 -17.03 2.82 19.02
C THR A 259 -16.32 2.26 17.78
N THR A 260 -15.27 2.93 17.36
CA THR A 260 -14.42 2.48 16.27
C THR A 260 -13.24 1.68 16.79
N ASN A 261 -12.88 0.61 16.10
CA ASN A 261 -11.72 -0.22 16.40
C ASN A 261 -10.86 -0.40 15.12
N ILE A 262 -9.57 -0.61 15.30
CA ILE A 262 -8.66 -0.95 14.21
C ILE A 262 -8.88 -2.42 13.87
N ALA A 263 -9.17 -2.72 12.59
CA ALA A 263 -9.49 -4.08 12.15
C ALA A 263 -8.24 -4.99 12.06
N SER A 264 -7.05 -4.42 11.90
CA SER A 264 -5.78 -5.14 11.75
C SER A 264 -4.64 -4.38 12.40
N GLU A 265 -3.85 -5.05 13.24
CA GLU A 265 -2.64 -4.50 13.85
C GLU A 265 -1.57 -4.10 12.81
N SER A 266 -1.62 -4.65 11.62
CA SER A 266 -0.68 -4.41 10.52
C SER A 266 -1.19 -3.43 9.46
N SER A 267 -2.09 -2.52 9.80
CA SER A 267 -2.57 -1.52 8.86
C SER A 267 -1.50 -0.46 8.59
N ASP A 268 -0.86 -0.53 7.42
CA ASP A 268 0.16 0.44 6.98
C ASP A 268 -0.36 1.89 6.99
N LEU A 269 -1.67 2.07 6.84
CA LEU A 269 -2.35 3.36 6.94
C LEU A 269 -2.15 4.01 8.31
N LEU A 270 -2.13 3.22 9.39
CA LEU A 270 -2.14 3.72 10.77
C LEU A 270 -0.78 3.61 11.48
N ASN A 271 0.11 2.72 11.02
CA ASN A 271 1.38 2.42 11.70
C ASN A 271 2.32 3.62 11.88
N ASP A 272 2.23 4.63 11.02
CA ASP A 272 3.06 5.83 11.07
C ASP A 272 2.33 7.06 11.65
N LEU A 273 1.08 6.92 12.06
CA LEU A 273 0.39 8.01 12.74
C LEU A 273 1.01 8.17 14.13
N GLN A 274 1.88 9.17 14.32
CA GLN A 274 2.48 9.52 15.61
C GLN A 274 1.45 10.15 16.55
N VAL A 275 0.34 9.45 16.79
CA VAL A 275 -0.72 9.89 17.67
C VAL A 275 -0.53 9.21 19.02
N ARG A 276 -0.35 9.99 20.08
CA ARG A 276 -0.32 9.48 21.45
C ARG A 276 -1.72 8.95 21.79
N ASN A 277 -1.82 7.68 22.21
CA ASN A 277 -3.08 7.00 22.54
C ASN A 277 -4.06 6.94 21.35
N LEU A 278 -3.68 6.23 20.29
CA LEU A 278 -4.46 6.08 19.06
C LEU A 278 -5.93 5.68 19.34
N ASP A 279 -6.17 4.80 20.29
CA ASP A 279 -7.52 4.34 20.65
C ASP A 279 -8.43 5.48 21.13
N SER A 280 -7.89 6.49 21.84
CA SER A 280 -8.67 7.65 22.29
C SER A 280 -8.95 8.67 21.20
N GLU A 281 -8.24 8.58 20.07
CA GLU A 281 -8.38 9.46 18.90
C GLU A 281 -9.27 8.85 17.82
N LEU A 282 -9.64 7.56 17.93
CA LEU A 282 -10.58 6.94 17.01
C LEU A 282 -11.97 7.59 17.17
N PRO A 283 -12.72 7.77 16.06
CA PRO A 283 -13.98 8.49 16.11
C PRO A 283 -15.09 7.69 16.83
N GLU A 284 -15.93 8.42 17.52
CA GLU A 284 -17.25 7.97 17.92
C GLU A 284 -18.24 8.22 16.78
N VAL A 285 -18.97 7.18 16.38
CA VAL A 285 -19.86 7.21 15.22
C VAL A 285 -21.31 7.20 15.65
N PHE A 286 -22.05 8.23 15.27
CA PHE A 286 -23.47 8.37 15.58
C PHE A 286 -24.37 7.82 14.47
N ARG A 287 -23.88 7.95 13.21
CA ARG A 287 -24.58 7.47 12.01
C ARG A 287 -23.57 6.91 11.01
N TYR A 288 -23.94 5.84 10.33
CA TYR A 288 -23.18 5.27 9.23
C TYR A 288 -24.09 4.53 8.26
N ILE A 289 -23.57 4.24 7.08
CA ILE A 289 -24.22 3.42 6.07
C ILE A 289 -23.76 1.98 6.25
N LYS A 290 -24.69 1.09 6.59
CA LYS A 290 -24.38 -0.34 6.63
C LYS A 290 -24.12 -0.84 5.22
N THR A 291 -23.00 -1.53 5.05
CA THR A 291 -22.55 -2.06 3.76
C THR A 291 -22.24 -3.54 3.84
N GLU A 292 -22.45 -4.26 2.75
CA GLU A 292 -21.99 -5.64 2.62
C GLU A 292 -20.51 -5.65 2.21
N PHE A 293 -19.68 -6.27 3.05
CA PHE A 293 -18.26 -6.46 2.78
C PHE A 293 -18.01 -7.39 1.59
N GLN A 294 -17.04 -7.03 0.74
CA GLN A 294 -16.62 -7.87 -0.38
C GLN A 294 -15.22 -8.47 -0.12
N PRO A 295 -14.94 -9.73 -0.54
CA PRO A 295 -13.71 -10.46 -0.19
C PRO A 295 -12.39 -9.80 -0.64
N ARG A 296 -12.43 -8.83 -1.54
CA ARG A 296 -11.24 -8.11 -2.05
C ARG A 296 -11.00 -6.77 -1.37
N GLN A 297 -11.78 -6.43 -0.36
CA GLN A 297 -11.67 -5.18 0.37
C GLN A 297 -10.83 -5.38 1.63
N LYS A 298 -9.87 -4.50 1.87
CA LYS A 298 -9.10 -4.44 3.11
C LYS A 298 -9.84 -3.53 4.09
N ILE A 299 -10.18 -4.04 5.26
CA ILE A 299 -10.82 -3.24 6.30
C ILE A 299 -9.73 -2.62 7.16
N HIS A 300 -9.79 -1.30 7.33
CA HIS A 300 -8.92 -0.56 8.25
C HIS A 300 -9.60 -0.32 9.58
N TRP A 301 -10.86 0.13 9.56
CA TRP A 301 -11.65 0.39 10.74
C TRP A 301 -12.95 -0.38 10.73
N VAL A 302 -13.30 -0.89 11.91
CA VAL A 302 -14.60 -1.55 12.17
C VAL A 302 -15.29 -0.88 13.33
N LEU A 303 -16.60 -0.92 13.35
CA LEU A 303 -17.43 -0.54 14.49
C LEU A 303 -17.53 -1.70 15.49
N ASN A 304 -17.89 -1.41 16.73
CA ASN A 304 -18.06 -2.41 17.81
C ASN A 304 -19.11 -3.50 17.50
N ASN A 305 -19.97 -3.27 16.53
CA ASN A 305 -20.92 -4.27 16.02
C ASN A 305 -20.40 -5.10 14.84
N GLY A 306 -19.12 -4.91 14.45
CA GLY A 306 -18.45 -5.63 13.36
C GLY A 306 -18.65 -5.03 11.96
N ASP A 307 -19.46 -3.99 11.80
CA ASP A 307 -19.67 -3.35 10.50
C ASP A 307 -18.42 -2.54 10.08
N PRO A 308 -17.98 -2.57 8.81
CA PRO A 308 -16.82 -1.82 8.34
C PRO A 308 -17.10 -0.32 8.27
N LEU A 309 -16.16 0.50 8.77
CA LEU A 309 -16.23 1.96 8.73
C LEU A 309 -15.30 2.57 7.68
N LEU A 310 -14.07 2.11 7.61
CA LEU A 310 -13.08 2.50 6.60
C LEU A 310 -12.55 1.25 5.90
N THR A 311 -12.74 1.21 4.60
CA THR A 311 -12.27 0.11 3.74
C THR A 311 -11.41 0.65 2.60
N GLU A 312 -10.44 -0.17 2.17
CA GLU A 312 -9.59 0.10 1.02
C GLU A 312 -9.79 -1.01 -0.02
N PHE A 313 -9.86 -0.63 -1.28
CA PHE A 313 -9.85 -1.56 -2.40
C PHE A 313 -9.26 -0.90 -3.66
N SER A 314 -8.80 -1.73 -4.59
CA SER A 314 -8.12 -1.26 -5.80
C SER A 314 -8.92 -1.56 -7.05
N LYS A 315 -8.84 -0.66 -8.03
CA LYS A 315 -9.34 -0.86 -9.38
C LYS A 315 -8.29 -0.41 -10.41
N GLY A 316 -7.82 -1.33 -11.22
CA GLY A 316 -6.66 -1.05 -12.07
C GLY A 316 -5.42 -0.73 -11.23
N SER A 317 -4.79 0.40 -11.50
CA SER A 317 -3.67 0.92 -10.72
C SER A 317 -4.09 1.92 -9.63
N GLY A 318 -5.38 2.26 -9.55
CA GLY A 318 -5.93 3.21 -8.58
C GLY A 318 -6.38 2.58 -7.27
N THR A 319 -6.51 3.40 -6.25
CA THR A 319 -6.96 3.00 -4.90
C THR A 319 -8.19 3.80 -4.49
N ILE A 320 -9.10 3.14 -3.80
CA ILE A 320 -10.29 3.76 -3.22
C ILE A 320 -10.24 3.53 -1.71
N PHE A 321 -10.31 4.64 -0.96
CA PHE A 321 -10.60 4.63 0.46
C PHE A 321 -12.06 5.01 0.65
N TYR A 322 -12.85 4.09 1.17
CA TYR A 322 -14.29 4.26 1.34
C TYR A 322 -14.65 4.34 2.81
N PHE A 323 -15.20 5.49 3.20
CA PHE A 323 -15.82 5.69 4.51
C PHE A 323 -17.31 5.44 4.41
N SER A 324 -17.83 4.52 5.20
CA SER A 324 -19.27 4.27 5.31
C SER A 324 -20.01 5.33 6.15
N THR A 325 -19.40 6.48 6.35
CA THR A 325 -19.93 7.61 7.11
C THR A 325 -19.52 8.93 6.46
N LEU A 326 -20.23 10.00 6.76
CA LEU A 326 -19.81 11.36 6.37
C LEU A 326 -18.81 11.93 7.36
N LEU A 327 -17.93 12.78 6.90
CA LEU A 327 -17.09 13.60 7.76
C LEU A 327 -17.89 14.85 8.21
N HIS A 328 -18.77 14.65 9.21
CA HIS A 328 -19.67 15.68 9.71
C HIS A 328 -20.11 15.36 11.13
N LEU A 329 -20.19 16.36 12.02
CA LEU A 329 -20.50 16.20 13.45
C LEU A 329 -21.84 15.50 13.77
N ARG A 330 -22.80 15.51 12.84
CA ARG A 330 -24.05 14.73 13.00
C ARG A 330 -23.86 13.23 12.73
N TRP A 331 -22.73 12.83 12.15
CA TRP A 331 -22.44 11.47 11.78
C TRP A 331 -21.35 10.84 12.65
N ASN A 332 -20.31 11.61 12.95
CA ASN A 332 -19.22 11.22 13.82
C ASN A 332 -18.44 12.46 14.28
N ASP A 333 -17.55 12.27 15.21
CA ASP A 333 -16.71 13.34 15.76
C ASP A 333 -15.27 13.37 15.18
N LEU A 334 -14.99 12.60 14.12
CA LEU A 334 -13.66 12.52 13.49
C LEU A 334 -13.12 13.90 13.11
N VAL A 335 -14.00 14.81 12.65
CA VAL A 335 -13.60 16.16 12.20
C VAL A 335 -12.93 16.99 13.31
N ILE A 336 -13.22 16.69 14.59
CA ILE A 336 -12.63 17.39 15.74
C ILE A 336 -11.56 16.56 16.47
N ARG A 337 -11.29 15.33 16.02
CA ARG A 337 -10.22 14.49 16.56
C ARG A 337 -8.87 14.91 16.00
N GLY A 338 -7.84 14.88 16.85
CA GLY A 338 -6.48 15.26 16.46
C GLY A 338 -5.89 14.42 15.34
N MET A 339 -6.39 13.20 15.16
CA MET A 339 -5.94 12.29 14.10
C MET A 339 -6.42 12.63 12.69
N VAL A 340 -7.45 13.50 12.53
CA VAL A 340 -8.05 13.74 11.19
C VAL A 340 -7.05 14.28 10.17
N ILE A 341 -6.20 15.22 10.58
CA ILE A 341 -5.20 15.82 9.69
C ILE A 341 -4.10 14.82 9.30
N PRO A 342 -3.45 14.11 10.24
CA PRO A 342 -2.52 13.01 9.90
C PRO A 342 -3.15 11.92 9.04
N LEU A 343 -4.39 11.53 9.32
CA LEU A 343 -5.12 10.54 8.52
C LEU A 343 -5.31 11.03 7.08
N MET A 344 -5.84 12.24 6.89
CA MET A 344 -6.05 12.81 5.56
C MET A 344 -4.74 12.92 4.78
N TYR A 345 -3.66 13.33 5.44
CA TYR A 345 -2.33 13.32 4.81
C TYR A 345 -1.94 11.92 4.32
N ARG A 346 -2.14 10.89 5.14
CA ARG A 346 -1.84 9.49 4.76
C ARG A 346 -2.68 9.01 3.58
N LEU A 347 -3.98 9.32 3.58
CA LEU A 347 -4.89 8.97 2.48
C LEU A 347 -4.52 9.64 1.16
N LEU A 348 -3.90 10.83 1.21
CA LEU A 348 -3.44 11.54 0.01
C LEU A 348 -2.16 10.95 -0.59
N VAL A 349 -1.28 10.36 0.22
CA VAL A 349 0.05 9.90 -0.24
C VAL A 349 0.17 8.38 -0.42
N LEU A 350 -0.82 7.61 0.04
CA LEU A 350 -0.95 6.17 -0.14
C LEU A 350 -1.68 5.85 -1.44
#